data_e0b8e04db159a8d764f509d5edb02fa4
#
_entry.id   e0b8e04db159a8d764f509d5edb02fa4
#
_cell.length_a   1.000
_cell.length_b   1.000
_cell.length_c   1.000
_cell.angle_alpha   90.00
_cell.angle_beta   90.00
_cell.angle_gamma   90.00
#
_symmetry.space_group_name_H-M   'P 1'
#
loop_
_entity.id
_entity.type
_entity.pdbx_description
1 polymer ?
#
loop_
_entity_poly.entity_id
_entity_poly.type
_entity_poly.pdbx_seq_one_letter_code
_entity_poly.pdbx_strand_id
1 'polypeptide(L)'
;MSELYQVKAELFRTLGHPARIRIIELLSERDRPVHELLASIDIEQSNLSQQLAVLRRAGLVSQRREGGEVVYAVSVPAVAELLRVARRLLVDLVDGQQGLKAELELSAGQPSAQDGSTGR
;
A
#
# COMPACT_ATOMS: atom_id res chain seq x y z
N MET A 1 5.62 28.98 -0.47
CA MET A 1 5.20 27.80 0.28
C MET A 1 6.40 27.23 1.00
N SER A 2 6.25 26.85 2.24
CA SER A 2 7.38 26.38 2.98
C SER A 2 7.84 25.02 2.49
N GLU A 3 9.06 24.69 2.79
CA GLU A 3 9.64 23.43 2.40
C GLU A 3 8.84 22.26 2.99
N LEU A 4 8.32 22.43 4.19
CA LEU A 4 7.54 21.38 4.84
C LEU A 4 6.34 20.97 3.99
N TYR A 5 5.63 21.95 3.43
CA TYR A 5 4.45 21.61 2.62
C TYR A 5 4.85 20.95 1.31
N GLN A 6 6.00 21.31 0.77
CA GLN A 6 6.48 20.67 -0.44
C GLN A 6 6.86 19.22 -0.17
N VAL A 7 7.47 18.95 0.96
CA VAL A 7 7.85 17.60 1.34
C VAL A 7 6.61 16.73 1.58
N LYS A 8 5.60 17.31 2.25
CA LYS A 8 4.35 16.59 2.46
C LYS A 8 3.68 16.25 1.12
N ALA A 9 3.67 17.21 0.21
CA ALA A 9 3.06 16.96 -1.10
C ALA A 9 3.81 15.87 -1.85
N GLU A 10 5.13 15.84 -1.72
CA GLU A 10 5.92 14.83 -2.38
C GLU A 10 5.61 13.44 -1.82
N LEU A 11 5.43 13.34 -0.52
CA LEU A 11 5.04 12.08 0.10
C LEU A 11 3.74 11.56 -0.51
N PHE A 12 2.73 12.43 -0.60
CA PHE A 12 1.45 12.01 -1.16
C PHE A 12 1.55 11.69 -2.65
N ARG A 13 2.41 12.39 -3.39
CA ARG A 13 2.65 12.06 -4.77
C ARG A 13 3.27 10.68 -4.91
N THR A 14 4.21 10.36 -4.05
CA THR A 14 4.84 9.03 -4.05
C THR A 14 3.81 7.95 -3.77
N LEU A 15 2.90 8.21 -2.84
CA LEU A 15 1.88 7.23 -2.49
C LEU A 15 0.72 7.21 -3.49
N GLY A 16 0.62 8.19 -4.35
CA GLY A 16 -0.51 8.29 -5.28
C GLY A 16 -0.36 7.45 -6.52
N HIS A 17 0.02 6.19 -6.39
CA HIS A 17 0.18 5.29 -7.52
C HIS A 17 -0.37 3.92 -7.07
N PRO A 18 -1.31 3.35 -7.80
CA PRO A 18 -1.97 2.12 -7.35
C PRO A 18 -1.01 0.99 -7.03
N ALA A 19 0.01 0.78 -7.84
CA ALA A 19 0.94 -0.31 -7.59
C ALA A 19 1.74 -0.06 -6.32
N ARG A 20 2.13 1.18 -6.07
CA ARG A 20 2.90 1.48 -4.87
C ARG A 20 2.07 1.31 -3.61
N ILE A 21 0.81 1.71 -3.66
CA ILE A 21 -0.09 1.50 -2.54
C ILE A 21 -0.22 0.02 -2.26
N ARG A 22 -0.42 -0.78 -3.31
CA ARG A 22 -0.60 -2.21 -3.12
C ARG A 22 0.65 -2.87 -2.57
N ILE A 23 1.82 -2.46 -3.04
CA ILE A 23 3.08 -2.98 -2.52
C ILE A 23 3.17 -2.73 -1.02
N ILE A 24 2.90 -1.50 -0.60
CA ILE A 24 3.01 -1.17 0.82
C ILE A 24 2.01 -1.96 1.64
N GLU A 25 0.80 -2.14 1.14
CA GLU A 25 -0.19 -2.92 1.86
C GLU A 25 0.26 -4.35 2.05
N LEU A 26 0.81 -4.95 0.99
CA LEU A 26 1.30 -6.31 1.08
C LEU A 26 2.48 -6.44 2.05
N LEU A 27 3.40 -5.50 1.97
CA LEU A 27 4.56 -5.51 2.85
C LEU A 27 4.19 -5.17 4.28
N SER A 28 3.07 -4.50 4.49
CA SER A 28 2.60 -4.22 5.84
C SER A 28 2.15 -5.49 6.55
N GLU A 29 1.77 -6.51 5.81
CA GLU A 29 1.38 -7.78 6.41
C GLU A 29 2.59 -8.57 6.82
N ARG A 30 3.61 -8.59 6.00
CA ARG A 30 4.88 -9.24 6.31
C ARG A 30 5.88 -8.91 5.20
N ASP A 31 7.16 -9.14 5.49
CA ASP A 31 8.20 -8.98 4.49
C ASP A 31 7.99 -10.00 3.38
N ARG A 32 8.36 -9.64 2.16
CA ARG A 32 8.13 -10.54 1.02
C ARG A 32 9.25 -10.44 0.00
N PRO A 33 9.62 -11.55 -0.60
CA PRO A 33 10.53 -11.51 -1.74
C PRO A 33 9.78 -11.03 -2.98
N VAL A 34 10.53 -10.61 -3.98
CA VAL A 34 9.96 -10.07 -5.22
C VAL A 34 8.96 -11.03 -5.86
N HIS A 35 9.28 -12.32 -5.89
CA HIS A 35 8.38 -13.24 -6.58
C HIS A 35 7.00 -13.31 -5.94
N GLU A 36 6.91 -13.09 -4.62
CA GLU A 36 5.60 -13.06 -3.97
C GLU A 36 4.84 -11.79 -4.32
N LEU A 37 5.55 -10.67 -4.43
CA LEU A 37 4.90 -9.45 -4.83
C LEU A 37 4.39 -9.57 -6.26
N LEU A 38 5.18 -10.17 -7.13
CA LEU A 38 4.78 -10.34 -8.50
C LEU A 38 3.56 -11.24 -8.62
N ALA A 39 3.45 -12.24 -7.77
CA ALA A 39 2.31 -13.14 -7.77
C ALA A 39 1.04 -12.46 -7.28
N SER A 40 1.17 -11.38 -6.51
CA SER A 40 0.03 -10.72 -5.90
C SER A 40 -0.42 -9.46 -6.62
N ILE A 41 0.42 -8.93 -7.50
CA ILE A 41 0.11 -7.67 -8.19
C ILE A 41 0.20 -7.94 -9.69
N ASP A 42 -0.81 -7.52 -10.40
CA ASP A 42 -0.88 -7.80 -11.84
C ASP A 42 -0.12 -6.72 -12.62
N ILE A 43 1.19 -6.76 -12.57
CA ILE A 43 2.04 -5.86 -13.35
C ILE A 43 3.26 -6.63 -13.80
N GLU A 44 3.96 -6.08 -14.78
CA GLU A 44 5.15 -6.71 -15.29
C GLU A 44 6.31 -6.55 -14.33
N GLN A 45 7.24 -7.47 -14.39
CA GLN A 45 8.37 -7.48 -13.47
C GLN A 45 9.18 -6.19 -13.53
N SER A 46 9.39 -5.65 -14.73
CA SER A 46 10.16 -4.42 -14.86
C SER A 46 9.44 -3.25 -14.20
N ASN A 47 8.12 -3.22 -14.30
CA ASN A 47 7.34 -2.17 -13.66
C ASN A 47 7.40 -2.32 -12.15
N LEU A 48 7.27 -3.55 -11.64
CA LEU A 48 7.39 -3.77 -10.21
C LEU A 48 8.74 -3.30 -9.70
N SER A 49 9.81 -3.62 -10.41
CA SER A 49 11.15 -3.20 -10.02
C SER A 49 11.26 -1.68 -9.97
N GLN A 50 10.64 -0.99 -10.93
CA GLN A 50 10.65 0.46 -10.92
C GLN A 50 9.91 1.02 -9.72
N GLN A 51 8.76 0.46 -9.40
CA GLN A 51 7.98 0.95 -8.28
C GLN A 51 8.68 0.70 -6.95
N LEU A 52 9.33 -0.45 -6.83
CA LEU A 52 10.11 -0.74 -5.63
C LEU A 52 11.28 0.23 -5.49
N ALA A 53 11.91 0.59 -6.61
CA ALA A 53 13.01 1.54 -6.57
C ALA A 53 12.54 2.92 -6.11
N VAL A 54 11.38 3.35 -6.59
CA VAL A 54 10.81 4.63 -6.17
C VAL A 54 10.55 4.62 -4.66
N LEU A 55 9.95 3.54 -4.17
CA LEU A 55 9.64 3.44 -2.74
C LEU A 55 10.90 3.38 -1.89
N ARG A 56 11.94 2.71 -2.39
CA ARG A 56 13.20 2.67 -1.66
C ARG A 56 13.86 4.03 -1.60
N ARG A 57 13.87 4.75 -2.71
CA ARG A 57 14.46 6.10 -2.72
C ARG A 57 13.71 7.05 -1.81
N ALA A 58 12.41 6.83 -1.65
CA ALA A 58 11.61 7.64 -0.75
C ALA A 58 11.78 7.22 0.71
N GLY A 59 12.49 6.13 0.97
CA GLY A 59 12.71 5.68 2.34
C GLY A 59 11.54 4.91 2.94
N LEU A 60 10.57 4.50 2.12
CA LEU A 60 9.38 3.83 2.64
C LEU A 60 9.52 2.33 2.68
N VAL A 61 10.39 1.76 1.87
CA VAL A 61 10.67 0.33 1.92
C VAL A 61 12.18 0.10 1.91
N SER A 62 12.60 -1.03 2.42
CA SER A 62 13.99 -1.43 2.43
C SER A 62 14.09 -2.83 1.83
N GLN A 63 15.30 -3.25 1.54
CA GLN A 63 15.51 -4.60 1.02
C GLN A 63 16.71 -5.22 1.72
N ARG A 64 16.71 -6.53 1.77
CA ARG A 64 17.84 -7.28 2.31
C ARG A 64 17.98 -8.57 1.55
N ARG A 65 19.15 -9.19 1.62
CA ARG A 65 19.33 -10.49 1.02
C ARG A 65 19.10 -11.53 2.08
N GLU A 66 18.38 -12.57 1.72
CA GLU A 66 18.11 -13.62 2.64
C GLU A 66 18.02 -14.90 1.85
N GLY A 67 18.94 -15.82 2.06
CA GLY A 67 18.91 -17.10 1.35
C GLY A 67 19.02 -16.97 -0.14
N GLY A 68 19.75 -15.99 -0.63
CA GLY A 68 19.91 -15.83 -2.07
C GLY A 68 18.83 -15.01 -2.73
N GLU A 69 17.81 -14.61 -1.99
CA GLU A 69 16.73 -13.80 -2.54
C GLU A 69 16.78 -12.41 -1.98
N VAL A 70 16.20 -11.47 -2.71
CA VAL A 70 16.02 -10.11 -2.18
C VAL A 70 14.63 -10.03 -1.57
N VAL A 71 14.57 -9.65 -0.31
CA VAL A 71 13.32 -9.56 0.44
C VAL A 71 13.07 -8.10 0.77
N TYR A 72 11.85 -7.66 0.55
CA TYR A 72 11.45 -6.26 0.80
C TYR A 72 10.63 -6.15 2.06
N ALA A 73 10.74 -5.00 2.72
CA ALA A 73 10.04 -4.73 3.98
C ALA A 73 9.67 -3.27 4.04
N VAL A 74 8.62 -2.96 4.80
CA VAL A 74 8.27 -1.57 5.09
C VAL A 74 9.31 -1.02 6.05
N SER A 75 9.87 0.15 5.73
CA SER A 75 10.87 0.78 6.59
C SER A 75 10.26 1.64 7.67
N VAL A 76 9.08 2.18 7.41
CA VAL A 76 8.45 3.14 8.31
C VAL A 76 7.03 2.66 8.60
N PRO A 77 6.81 2.06 9.76
CA PRO A 77 5.48 1.49 10.05
C PRO A 77 4.34 2.50 9.93
N ALA A 78 4.62 3.77 10.13
CA ALA A 78 3.59 4.79 10.04
C ALA A 78 2.94 4.87 8.66
N VAL A 79 3.63 4.43 7.60
CA VAL A 79 3.03 4.50 6.27
C VAL A 79 1.89 3.48 6.16
N ALA A 80 2.02 2.33 6.80
CA ALA A 80 0.94 1.35 6.83
C ALA A 80 -0.27 1.92 7.57
N GLU A 81 0.00 2.62 8.65
CA GLU A 81 -1.05 3.26 9.41
C GLU A 81 -1.77 4.32 8.57
N LEU A 82 -1.00 5.12 7.86
CA LEU A 82 -1.57 6.15 6.99
C LEU A 82 -2.51 5.54 5.97
N LEU A 83 -2.12 4.43 5.36
CA LEU A 83 -2.98 3.80 4.37
C LEU A 83 -4.24 3.22 4.98
N ARG A 84 -4.16 2.71 6.20
CA ARG A 84 -5.37 2.23 6.89
C ARG A 84 -6.34 3.39 7.16
N VAL A 85 -5.80 4.53 7.57
CA VAL A 85 -6.63 5.71 7.81
C VAL A 85 -7.25 6.19 6.49
N ALA A 86 -6.46 6.15 5.41
CA ALA A 86 -6.98 6.55 4.11
C ALA A 86 -8.15 5.67 3.68
N ARG A 87 -8.09 4.37 3.99
CA ARG A 87 -9.21 3.48 3.66
C ARG A 87 -10.47 3.89 4.42
N ARG A 88 -10.34 4.18 5.71
CA ARG A 88 -11.50 4.62 6.49
C ARG A 88 -12.07 5.93 5.94
N LEU A 89 -11.19 6.85 5.57
CA LEU A 89 -11.62 8.10 4.98
C LEU A 89 -12.41 7.86 3.70
N LEU A 90 -11.92 6.95 2.85
CA LEU A 90 -12.60 6.65 1.60
C LEU A 90 -13.97 6.03 1.82
N VAL A 91 -14.11 5.19 2.82
CA VAL A 91 -15.41 4.61 3.13
C VAL A 91 -16.41 5.73 3.45
N ASP A 92 -15.99 6.71 4.25
CA ASP A 92 -16.87 7.82 4.58
C ASP A 92 -17.17 8.68 3.35
N LEU A 93 -16.18 8.92 2.51
CA LEU A 93 -16.39 9.77 1.35
C LEU A 93 -17.28 9.14 0.30
N VAL A 94 -17.26 7.83 0.17
CA VAL A 94 -18.07 7.17 -0.84
C VAL A 94 -19.31 6.53 -0.27
N ASP A 95 -19.69 6.92 0.93
CA ASP A 95 -20.92 6.41 1.54
C ASP A 95 -22.04 6.80 0.60
N GLY A 96 -22.83 5.91 0.18
CA GLY A 96 -23.87 6.20 -0.78
C GLY A 96 -23.52 5.76 -2.18
N GLN A 97 -22.25 5.50 -2.47
CA GLN A 97 -21.86 4.96 -3.76
C GLN A 97 -21.70 3.47 -3.54
N GLN A 98 -22.78 2.77 -3.67
CA GLN A 98 -22.84 1.38 -3.23
C GLN A 98 -21.77 0.46 -3.79
N GLY A 99 -21.50 0.54 -5.05
CA GLY A 99 -20.53 -0.37 -5.64
C GLY A 99 -19.12 -0.19 -5.08
N LEU A 100 -18.66 1.05 -5.01
CA LEU A 100 -17.32 1.33 -4.54
C LEU A 100 -17.21 1.06 -3.04
N LYS A 101 -18.24 1.42 -2.29
CA LYS A 101 -18.23 1.17 -0.87
C LYS A 101 -18.14 -0.33 -0.58
N ALA A 102 -18.89 -1.12 -1.32
CA ALA A 102 -18.88 -2.56 -1.13
C ALA A 102 -17.51 -3.13 -1.43
N GLU A 103 -16.87 -2.63 -2.46
CA GLU A 103 -15.54 -3.10 -2.81
C GLU A 103 -14.52 -2.76 -1.75
N LEU A 104 -14.60 -1.56 -1.18
CA LEU A 104 -13.70 -1.16 -0.12
C LEU A 104 -13.89 -2.04 1.11
N GLU A 105 -15.12 -2.36 1.44
CA GLU A 105 -15.40 -3.18 2.58
C GLU A 105 -14.91 -4.60 2.39
N LEU A 106 -15.08 -5.15 1.20
CA LEU A 106 -14.58 -6.49 0.93
C LEU A 106 -13.07 -6.54 1.05
N SER A 107 -12.41 -5.54 0.49
CA SER A 107 -10.98 -5.48 0.55
C SER A 107 -10.48 -5.36 1.99
N ALA A 108 -11.13 -4.53 2.78
CA ALA A 108 -10.72 -4.34 4.15
C ALA A 108 -10.96 -5.58 4.98
N GLY A 109 -11.99 -6.32 4.65
CA GLY A 109 -12.35 -7.44 5.44
C GLY A 109 -11.74 -8.75 5.02
N GLN A 110 -10.77 -8.72 4.15
CA GLN A 110 -10.24 -9.92 3.68
C GLN A 110 -9.92 -10.93 4.73
N PRO A 111 -9.14 -10.67 5.68
CA PRO A 111 -8.90 -11.65 6.70
C PRO A 111 -10.03 -11.77 7.70
N SER A 112 -10.73 -10.71 7.94
CA SER A 112 -11.80 -10.77 8.91
C SER A 112 -13.04 -10.30 8.27
N ALA A 113 -13.34 -10.85 7.20
CA ALA A 113 -14.40 -10.40 6.38
C ALA A 113 -15.67 -10.08 7.01
N GLN A 114 -16.03 -10.76 7.95
CA GLN A 114 -17.31 -10.57 8.52
C GLN A 114 -17.48 -9.27 9.12
N ASP A 115 -16.48 -8.62 9.54
CA ASP A 115 -16.67 -7.45 10.16
C ASP A 115 -17.18 -6.43 9.35
N GLY A 116 -16.72 -6.26 8.24
CA GLY A 116 -17.10 -5.14 7.47
C GLY A 116 -18.48 -5.08 7.15
N SER A 117 -19.07 -6.12 7.23
CA SER A 117 -20.36 -6.14 6.75
C SER A 117 -21.27 -5.37 7.50
N THR A 118 -21.08 -5.15 8.61
CA THR A 118 -22.06 -4.55 9.28
C THR A 118 -22.23 -3.29 8.93
N GLY A 119 -21.85 -3.06 8.40
CA GLY A 119 -22.06 -2.02 8.05
C GLY A 119 -22.99 -1.28 8.13
N ARG A 120 -23.30 -1.07 8.28
CA ARG A 120 -23.98 -0.36 8.35
C ARG A 120 -24.34 -0.07 8.07
#